data_32d4540b8ba8635b2fbc4144292b5aa8
#
_entry.id   32d4540b8ba8635b2fbc4144292b5aa8
#
_cell.length_a   1.000
_cell.length_b   1.000
_cell.length_c   1.000
_cell.angle_alpha   90.00
_cell.angle_beta   90.00
_cell.angle_gamma   90.00
#
_symmetry.space_group_name_H-M   'P 1'
#
loop_
_entity.id
_entity.type
_entity.pdbx_description
1 polymer ?
#
loop_
_entity_poly.entity_id
_entity_poly.type
_entity_poly.pdbx_seq_one_letter_code
_entity_poly.pdbx_strand_id
1 'polypeptide(L)'
;ITSSLIYAQELKNEKFQLVAKTVDAIENIITASGDVVIYSPTYYLSANKVIYNKENETFELFDNVLVIKDNNIQTQSDYAFVDLKKDSSTQNPMFLQEQSSKIWINSKTSNKEKEEIELDSSIISSCDCLDPLWSIRASSANYDTEAKWINAYNTRIYVKDVPVFYSPYLGFPTDTTRRTGLLLPTIGYSGGEGLFYSQPIYFAPAYNYDIELIPQIRTNRGEGAYAYYRYADSPNSLLEVKV
;
A
#
# COMPACT_ATOMS: atom_id res chain seq x y z
N ILE A 1 -9.32 -35.39 -25.14
CA ILE A 1 -8.18 -35.35 -24.18
C ILE A 1 -7.24 -34.30 -24.71
N THR A 2 -7.40 -33.05 -24.26
CA THR A 2 -6.51 -31.95 -24.62
C THR A 2 -5.30 -32.00 -23.68
N SER A 3 -4.13 -32.28 -24.24
CA SER A 3 -2.86 -32.31 -23.56
C SER A 3 -2.50 -30.88 -23.09
N SER A 4 -2.42 -30.68 -21.78
CA SER A 4 -1.83 -29.50 -21.17
C SER A 4 -0.33 -29.47 -21.49
N LEU A 5 0.09 -28.53 -22.33
CA LEU A 5 1.51 -28.30 -22.62
C LEU A 5 2.09 -27.44 -21.46
N ILE A 6 3.02 -28.02 -20.72
CA ILE A 6 3.79 -27.34 -19.69
C ILE A 6 5.02 -26.72 -20.35
N TYR A 7 5.08 -25.41 -20.47
CA TYR A 7 6.29 -24.68 -20.83
C TYR A 7 6.96 -24.16 -19.54
N ALA A 8 8.19 -24.62 -19.28
CA ALA A 8 9.03 -24.08 -18.22
C ALA A 8 10.10 -23.16 -18.85
N GLN A 9 10.15 -21.92 -18.46
CA GLN A 9 11.19 -20.97 -18.89
C GLN A 9 11.86 -20.31 -17.69
N GLU A 10 13.19 -20.23 -17.76
CA GLU A 10 14.00 -19.56 -16.73
C GLU A 10 14.03 -18.05 -16.98
N LEU A 11 13.55 -17.28 -15.99
CA LEU A 11 13.65 -15.83 -15.95
C LEU A 11 14.31 -15.45 -14.63
N LYS A 12 15.47 -14.79 -14.66
CA LYS A 12 16.26 -14.39 -13.46
C LYS A 12 16.39 -15.50 -12.40
N ASN A 13 16.72 -16.73 -12.79
CA ASN A 13 16.78 -17.93 -11.92
C ASN A 13 15.44 -18.45 -11.37
N GLU A 14 14.29 -17.90 -11.70
CA GLU A 14 12.99 -18.47 -11.34
C GLU A 14 12.36 -19.23 -12.51
N LYS A 15 11.88 -20.45 -12.25
CA LYS A 15 11.13 -21.24 -13.22
C LYS A 15 9.66 -20.93 -13.08
N PHE A 16 9.06 -20.34 -14.13
CA PHE A 16 7.61 -20.15 -14.22
C PHE A 16 6.96 -21.35 -14.86
N GLN A 17 5.86 -21.79 -14.29
CA GLN A 17 5.00 -22.80 -14.88
C GLN A 17 3.71 -22.14 -15.36
N LEU A 18 3.30 -22.41 -16.61
CA LEU A 18 2.10 -21.86 -17.21
C LEU A 18 1.09 -22.97 -17.45
N VAL A 19 -0.14 -22.76 -17.03
CA VAL A 19 -1.30 -23.63 -17.27
C VAL A 19 -2.40 -22.81 -17.93
N ALA A 20 -2.97 -23.30 -19.03
CA ALA A 20 -4.08 -22.65 -19.75
C ALA A 20 -4.88 -23.66 -20.53
N LYS A 21 -6.08 -23.31 -20.98
CA LYS A 21 -6.90 -24.17 -21.88
C LYS A 21 -6.30 -24.25 -23.27
N THR A 22 -5.82 -23.12 -23.79
CA THR A 22 -5.18 -23.04 -25.11
C THR A 22 -3.88 -22.27 -25.01
N VAL A 23 -2.84 -22.73 -25.69
CA VAL A 23 -1.55 -22.05 -25.78
C VAL A 23 -1.09 -22.08 -27.24
N ASP A 24 -0.91 -20.92 -27.84
CA ASP A 24 -0.36 -20.71 -29.16
C ASP A 24 1.00 -20.02 -29.06
N ALA A 25 1.98 -20.52 -29.79
CA ALA A 25 3.32 -19.93 -29.81
C ALA A 25 3.71 -19.60 -31.25
N ILE A 26 3.92 -18.33 -31.53
CA ILE A 26 4.37 -17.84 -32.84
C ILE A 26 5.64 -17.02 -32.58
N GLU A 27 6.76 -17.51 -33.10
CA GLU A 27 8.09 -16.89 -32.94
C GLU A 27 8.41 -16.62 -31.43
N ASN A 28 8.53 -15.35 -31.07
CA ASN A 28 8.85 -14.90 -29.69
C ASN A 28 7.61 -14.59 -28.87
N ILE A 29 6.39 -14.77 -29.37
CA ILE A 29 5.15 -14.46 -28.70
C ILE A 29 4.44 -15.77 -28.32
N ILE A 30 4.09 -15.90 -27.03
CA ILE A 30 3.21 -16.96 -26.52
C ILE A 30 1.90 -16.30 -26.10
N THR A 31 0.80 -16.78 -26.68
CA THR A 31 -0.57 -16.39 -26.29
C THR A 31 -1.23 -17.56 -25.57
N ALA A 32 -1.61 -17.35 -24.32
CA ALA A 32 -2.36 -18.31 -23.53
C ALA A 32 -3.77 -17.76 -23.27
N SER A 33 -4.79 -18.61 -23.36
CA SER A 33 -6.19 -18.21 -23.15
C SER A 33 -6.97 -19.28 -22.40
N GLY A 34 -7.97 -18.81 -21.62
CA GLY A 34 -8.88 -19.64 -20.84
C GLY A 34 -8.27 -20.08 -19.51
N ASP A 35 -8.64 -19.37 -18.44
CA ASP A 35 -8.22 -19.62 -17.05
C ASP A 35 -6.69 -19.80 -16.95
N VAL A 36 -5.96 -18.81 -17.45
CA VAL A 36 -4.49 -18.85 -17.48
C VAL A 36 -3.97 -18.68 -16.06
N VAL A 37 -3.08 -19.57 -15.65
CA VAL A 37 -2.35 -19.49 -14.38
C VAL A 37 -0.85 -19.60 -14.65
N ILE A 38 -0.09 -18.68 -14.10
CA ILE A 38 1.37 -18.67 -14.14
C ILE A 38 1.86 -18.63 -12.70
N TYR A 39 2.73 -19.52 -12.32
CA TYR A 39 3.25 -19.56 -10.95
C TYR A 39 4.74 -19.87 -10.89
N SER A 40 5.37 -19.30 -9.88
CA SER A 40 6.74 -19.54 -9.45
C SER A 40 6.77 -19.63 -7.92
N PRO A 41 7.92 -19.87 -7.27
CA PRO A 41 8.02 -19.84 -5.80
C PRO A 41 7.59 -18.51 -5.17
N THR A 42 7.77 -17.37 -5.88
CA THR A 42 7.48 -16.02 -5.37
C THR A 42 6.24 -15.37 -5.95
N TYR A 43 5.81 -15.82 -7.16
CA TYR A 43 4.69 -15.22 -7.89
C TYR A 43 3.60 -16.22 -8.21
N TYR A 44 2.36 -15.77 -8.05
CA TYR A 44 1.17 -16.39 -8.63
C TYR A 44 0.44 -15.34 -9.47
N LEU A 45 0.20 -15.62 -10.75
CA LEU A 45 -0.48 -14.75 -11.69
C LEU A 45 -1.65 -15.54 -12.28
N SER A 46 -2.82 -14.94 -12.37
CA SER A 46 -3.93 -15.50 -13.14
C SER A 46 -4.64 -14.43 -13.96
N ALA A 47 -5.17 -14.82 -15.13
CA ALA A 47 -5.95 -13.96 -16.01
C ALA A 47 -6.76 -14.83 -17.01
N ASN A 48 -7.73 -14.24 -17.70
CA ASN A 48 -8.45 -14.94 -18.76
C ASN A 48 -7.58 -15.14 -20.01
N LYS A 49 -6.70 -14.17 -20.30
CA LYS A 49 -5.77 -14.21 -21.42
C LYS A 49 -4.43 -13.61 -21.03
N VAL A 50 -3.34 -14.21 -21.50
CA VAL A 50 -1.97 -13.71 -21.30
C VAL A 50 -1.23 -13.73 -22.62
N ILE A 51 -0.50 -12.67 -22.93
CA ILE A 51 0.43 -12.58 -24.04
C ILE A 51 1.83 -12.38 -23.44
N TYR A 52 2.73 -13.29 -23.70
CA TYR A 52 4.12 -13.22 -23.27
C TYR A 52 5.05 -13.01 -24.46
N ASN A 53 5.87 -11.96 -24.39
CA ASN A 53 6.93 -11.70 -25.36
C ASN A 53 8.28 -12.15 -24.77
N LYS A 54 8.87 -13.20 -25.36
CA LYS A 54 10.15 -13.79 -24.90
C LYS A 54 11.34 -12.87 -25.08
N GLU A 55 11.34 -12.06 -26.14
CA GLU A 55 12.46 -11.17 -26.47
C GLU A 55 12.55 -10.00 -25.48
N ASN A 56 11.40 -9.41 -25.19
CA ASN A 56 11.31 -8.27 -24.27
C ASN A 56 11.14 -8.69 -22.80
N GLU A 57 10.78 -9.95 -22.54
CA GLU A 57 10.41 -10.49 -21.22
C GLU A 57 9.23 -9.71 -20.60
N THR A 58 8.19 -9.44 -21.42
CA THR A 58 7.01 -8.72 -21.01
C THR A 58 5.77 -9.60 -21.02
N PHE A 59 4.88 -9.38 -20.04
CA PHE A 59 3.55 -9.98 -19.98
C PHE A 59 2.48 -8.92 -20.16
N GLU A 60 1.48 -9.21 -20.98
CA GLU A 60 0.20 -8.52 -21.00
C GLU A 60 -0.88 -9.47 -20.52
N LEU A 61 -1.59 -9.09 -19.48
CA LEU A 61 -2.64 -9.89 -18.85
C LEU A 61 -3.98 -9.15 -19.01
N PHE A 62 -5.01 -9.88 -19.40
CA PHE A 62 -6.33 -9.35 -19.73
C PHE A 62 -7.41 -10.09 -18.96
N ASP A 63 -8.34 -9.34 -18.42
CA ASP A 63 -9.56 -9.75 -17.74
C ASP A 63 -9.33 -10.63 -16.50
N ASN A 64 -9.88 -10.22 -15.38
CA ASN A 64 -9.77 -10.90 -14.08
C ASN A 64 -8.32 -11.19 -13.69
N VAL A 65 -7.47 -10.18 -13.85
CA VAL A 65 -6.05 -10.30 -13.50
C VAL A 65 -5.90 -10.34 -12.00
N LEU A 66 -5.22 -11.38 -11.51
CA LEU A 66 -4.82 -11.52 -10.11
C LEU A 66 -3.30 -11.74 -10.07
N VAL A 67 -2.60 -10.94 -9.28
CA VAL A 67 -1.17 -11.09 -9.03
C VAL A 67 -0.96 -11.21 -7.52
N ILE A 68 -0.28 -12.27 -7.09
CA ILE A 68 0.15 -12.45 -5.70
C ILE A 68 1.67 -12.55 -5.69
N LYS A 69 2.31 -11.70 -4.88
CA LYS A 69 3.76 -11.69 -4.66
C LYS A 69 4.06 -12.06 -3.21
N ASP A 70 4.99 -13.01 -2.99
CA ASP A 70 5.49 -13.43 -1.67
C ASP A 70 4.39 -13.78 -0.66
N ASN A 71 3.21 -14.20 -1.11
CA ASN A 71 2.01 -14.43 -0.30
C ASN A 71 1.60 -13.26 0.61
N ASN A 72 2.10 -12.06 0.35
CA ASN A 72 1.83 -10.87 1.17
C ASN A 72 1.08 -9.77 0.40
N ILE A 73 1.49 -9.49 -0.84
CA ILE A 73 0.88 -8.46 -1.67
C ILE A 73 0.01 -9.16 -2.73
N GLN A 74 -1.26 -8.82 -2.73
CA GLN A 74 -2.23 -9.26 -3.73
C GLN A 74 -2.75 -8.06 -4.50
N THR A 75 -2.71 -8.12 -5.84
CA THR A 75 -3.35 -7.11 -6.69
C THR A 75 -4.36 -7.73 -7.62
N GLN A 76 -5.45 -7.01 -7.88
CA GLN A 76 -6.50 -7.36 -8.84
C GLN A 76 -6.70 -6.20 -9.82
N SER A 77 -6.88 -6.54 -11.10
CA SER A 77 -7.10 -5.55 -12.17
C SER A 77 -7.85 -6.18 -13.35
N ASP A 78 -8.34 -5.34 -14.27
CA ASP A 78 -8.88 -5.80 -15.54
C ASP A 78 -7.78 -5.97 -16.59
N TYR A 79 -6.73 -5.15 -16.47
CA TYR A 79 -5.55 -5.18 -17.33
C TYR A 79 -4.28 -4.99 -16.51
N ALA A 80 -3.25 -5.77 -16.85
CA ALA A 80 -1.90 -5.56 -16.34
C ALA A 80 -0.85 -5.75 -17.44
N PHE A 81 0.14 -4.86 -17.45
CA PHE A 81 1.38 -4.98 -18.21
C PHE A 81 2.54 -5.13 -17.23
N VAL A 82 3.39 -6.13 -17.43
CA VAL A 82 4.54 -6.43 -16.56
C VAL A 82 5.79 -6.53 -17.42
N ASP A 83 6.81 -5.74 -17.12
CA ASP A 83 8.15 -5.79 -17.72
C ASP A 83 9.14 -6.35 -16.68
N LEU A 84 9.56 -7.59 -16.89
CA LEU A 84 10.45 -8.28 -15.96
C LEU A 84 11.89 -7.76 -16.00
N LYS A 85 12.34 -7.24 -17.16
CA LYS A 85 13.68 -6.64 -17.28
C LYS A 85 13.83 -5.36 -16.49
N LYS A 86 12.75 -4.55 -16.48
CA LYS A 86 12.74 -3.26 -15.77
C LYS A 86 12.22 -3.36 -14.35
N ASP A 87 11.68 -4.52 -13.94
CA ASP A 87 10.94 -4.69 -12.68
C ASP A 87 9.84 -3.62 -12.55
N SER A 88 9.04 -3.49 -13.60
CA SER A 88 7.96 -2.52 -13.68
C SER A 88 6.64 -3.16 -14.07
N SER A 89 5.54 -2.57 -13.62
CA SER A 89 4.20 -2.98 -14.02
C SER A 89 3.22 -1.81 -14.03
N THR A 90 2.25 -1.89 -14.95
CA THR A 90 1.10 -0.98 -15.01
C THR A 90 -0.17 -1.80 -14.85
N GLN A 91 -1.11 -1.33 -14.03
CA GLN A 91 -2.40 -1.98 -13.82
C GLN A 91 -3.55 -0.97 -13.93
N ASN A 92 -4.69 -1.39 -14.48
CA ASN A 92 -5.87 -0.55 -14.70
C ASN A 92 -7.18 -1.35 -14.70
N PRO A 93 -8.15 -1.06 -13.80
CA PRO A 93 -7.92 -0.41 -12.51
C PRO A 93 -7.06 -1.29 -11.61
N MET A 94 -6.60 -0.80 -10.46
CA MET A 94 -5.83 -1.61 -9.52
C MET A 94 -6.48 -1.62 -8.14
N PHE A 95 -6.73 -2.82 -7.63
CA PHE A 95 -7.01 -3.06 -6.22
C PHE A 95 -5.83 -3.81 -5.61
N LEU A 96 -5.19 -3.23 -4.60
CA LEU A 96 -4.07 -3.84 -3.87
C LEU A 96 -4.48 -4.13 -2.44
N GLN A 97 -4.15 -5.31 -1.95
CA GLN A 97 -4.28 -5.69 -0.55
C GLN A 97 -2.94 -6.22 -0.05
N GLU A 98 -2.47 -5.66 1.06
CA GLU A 98 -1.30 -6.14 1.78
C GLU A 98 -1.73 -6.85 3.07
N GLN A 99 -1.40 -8.14 3.21
CA GLN A 99 -1.86 -8.94 4.36
C GLN A 99 -1.18 -8.54 5.66
N SER A 100 0.10 -8.14 5.61
CA SER A 100 0.87 -7.79 6.81
C SER A 100 0.35 -6.52 7.50
N SER A 101 -0.03 -5.51 6.74
CA SER A 101 -0.55 -4.23 7.25
C SER A 101 -2.08 -4.16 7.31
N LYS A 102 -2.76 -5.12 6.68
CA LYS A 102 -4.23 -5.14 6.46
C LYS A 102 -4.74 -3.91 5.70
N ILE A 103 -3.84 -3.18 5.05
CA ILE A 103 -4.21 -2.02 4.22
C ILE A 103 -4.64 -2.53 2.85
N TRP A 104 -5.69 -1.93 2.32
CA TRP A 104 -6.05 -2.06 0.93
C TRP A 104 -6.08 -0.70 0.24
N ILE A 105 -5.75 -0.70 -1.04
CA ILE A 105 -5.70 0.47 -1.91
C ILE A 105 -6.49 0.17 -3.18
N ASN A 106 -7.44 1.03 -3.51
CA ASN A 106 -8.11 1.02 -4.80
C ASN A 106 -7.64 2.25 -5.58
N SER A 107 -7.18 2.06 -6.82
CA SER A 107 -6.68 3.13 -7.68
C SER A 107 -7.22 2.97 -9.09
N LYS A 108 -7.43 4.09 -9.78
CA LYS A 108 -7.84 4.08 -11.18
C LYS A 108 -6.75 3.49 -12.08
N THR A 109 -5.50 3.88 -11.85
CA THR A 109 -4.32 3.34 -12.51
C THR A 109 -3.18 3.25 -11.52
N SER A 110 -2.29 2.28 -11.71
CA SER A 110 -1.05 2.18 -10.96
C SER A 110 0.12 1.91 -11.89
N ASN A 111 1.24 2.57 -11.62
CA ASN A 111 2.52 2.33 -12.27
C ASN A 111 3.53 1.95 -11.18
N LYS A 112 4.05 0.74 -11.26
CA LYS A 112 5.11 0.25 -10.37
C LYS A 112 6.43 0.30 -11.10
N GLU A 113 7.43 0.90 -10.47
CA GLU A 113 8.83 0.80 -10.86
C GLU A 113 9.65 0.39 -9.66
N LYS A 114 10.24 -0.80 -9.69
CA LYS A 114 10.96 -1.41 -8.56
C LYS A 114 10.09 -1.44 -7.30
N GLU A 115 10.45 -0.68 -6.27
CA GLU A 115 9.74 -0.64 -4.99
C GLU A 115 8.72 0.52 -4.89
N GLU A 116 8.68 1.41 -5.87
CA GLU A 116 7.72 2.53 -5.91
C GLU A 116 6.48 2.16 -6.72
N ILE A 117 5.30 2.48 -6.18
CA ILE A 117 4.00 2.36 -6.84
C ILE A 117 3.34 3.73 -6.88
N GLU A 118 3.25 4.30 -8.08
CA GLU A 118 2.48 5.52 -8.33
C GLU A 118 1.01 5.17 -8.54
N LEU A 119 0.12 5.92 -7.91
CA LEU A 119 -1.31 5.68 -7.86
C LEU A 119 -2.07 6.94 -8.31
N ASP A 120 -2.98 6.79 -9.26
CA ASP A 120 -3.89 7.86 -9.68
C ASP A 120 -5.29 7.65 -9.07
N SER A 121 -5.85 8.70 -8.46
CA SER A 121 -7.21 8.69 -7.88
C SER A 121 -7.41 7.52 -6.91
N SER A 122 -6.69 7.52 -5.79
CA SER A 122 -6.65 6.39 -4.87
C SER A 122 -7.60 6.53 -3.67
N ILE A 123 -8.12 5.38 -3.22
CA ILE A 123 -8.84 5.18 -1.97
C ILE A 123 -8.06 4.19 -1.13
N ILE A 124 -7.75 4.56 0.10
CA ILE A 124 -6.93 3.77 1.03
C ILE A 124 -7.71 3.55 2.32
N SER A 125 -7.77 2.31 2.80
CA SER A 125 -8.36 1.97 4.09
C SER A 125 -7.75 0.68 4.65
N SER A 126 -8.05 0.37 5.91
CA SER A 126 -7.74 -0.93 6.54
C SER A 126 -9.01 -1.63 7.08
N CYS A 127 -10.18 -1.17 6.68
CA CYS A 127 -11.45 -1.76 7.06
C CYS A 127 -11.82 -2.90 6.11
N ASP A 128 -12.18 -4.07 6.62
CA ASP A 128 -12.53 -5.29 5.84
C ASP A 128 -13.95 -5.26 5.23
N CYS A 129 -14.62 -4.12 5.20
CA CYS A 129 -15.99 -4.01 4.71
C CYS A 129 -16.05 -3.31 3.35
N LEU A 130 -17.05 -3.68 2.55
CA LEU A 130 -17.32 -3.01 1.26
C LEU A 130 -17.66 -1.52 1.44
N ASP A 131 -18.17 -1.15 2.62
CA ASP A 131 -18.45 0.23 3.02
C ASP A 131 -17.55 0.58 4.22
N PRO A 132 -16.32 1.05 3.98
CA PRO A 132 -15.35 1.28 5.04
C PRO A 132 -15.81 2.40 5.97
N LEU A 133 -15.73 2.17 7.29
CA LEU A 133 -16.05 3.18 8.31
C LEU A 133 -15.18 4.43 8.12
N TRP A 134 -13.94 4.27 7.67
CA TRP A 134 -13.06 5.37 7.33
C TRP A 134 -12.30 5.07 6.03
N SER A 135 -12.02 6.13 5.28
CA SER A 135 -11.18 6.04 4.08
C SER A 135 -10.39 7.32 3.87
N ILE A 136 -9.22 7.18 3.27
CA ILE A 136 -8.38 8.27 2.78
C ILE A 136 -8.53 8.28 1.26
N ARG A 137 -9.02 9.38 0.70
CA ARG A 137 -9.15 9.56 -0.75
C ARG A 137 -8.15 10.62 -1.20
N ALA A 138 -7.28 10.27 -2.15
CA ALA A 138 -6.24 11.14 -2.68
C ALA A 138 -6.36 11.28 -4.20
N SER A 139 -5.97 12.45 -4.74
CA SER A 139 -5.92 12.65 -6.20
C SER A 139 -4.76 11.86 -6.81
N SER A 140 -3.64 11.74 -6.09
CA SER A 140 -2.51 10.90 -6.43
C SER A 140 -1.83 10.43 -5.15
N ALA A 141 -1.17 9.29 -5.21
CA ALA A 141 -0.34 8.80 -4.12
C ALA A 141 0.88 8.07 -4.67
N ASN A 142 1.91 7.97 -3.84
CA ASN A 142 3.11 7.20 -4.10
C ASN A 142 3.33 6.27 -2.90
N TYR A 143 3.40 4.97 -3.14
CA TYR A 143 3.65 3.95 -2.12
C TYR A 143 5.03 3.33 -2.32
N ASP A 144 5.92 3.58 -1.37
CA ASP A 144 7.21 2.91 -1.26
C ASP A 144 7.01 1.60 -0.47
N THR A 145 7.15 0.48 -1.15
CA THR A 145 6.92 -0.86 -0.58
C THR A 145 8.07 -1.33 0.30
N GLU A 146 9.30 -0.81 0.13
CA GLU A 146 10.45 -1.09 0.99
C GLU A 146 10.40 -0.24 2.27
N ALA A 147 10.24 1.07 2.12
CA ALA A 147 10.12 1.98 3.25
C ALA A 147 8.78 1.82 4.00
N LYS A 148 7.80 1.12 3.43
CA LYS A 148 6.45 0.98 3.98
C LYS A 148 5.81 2.34 4.26
N TRP A 149 5.87 3.24 3.26
CA TRP A 149 5.43 4.61 3.41
C TRP A 149 4.57 5.07 2.24
N ILE A 150 3.43 5.68 2.53
CA ILE A 150 2.57 6.29 1.52
C ILE A 150 2.66 7.81 1.61
N ASN A 151 2.92 8.46 0.47
CA ASN A 151 2.77 9.90 0.25
C ASN A 151 1.50 10.13 -0.55
N ALA A 152 0.53 10.83 0.00
CA ALA A 152 -0.76 11.09 -0.64
C ALA A 152 -0.99 12.59 -0.80
N TYR A 153 -1.52 13.01 -1.96
CA TYR A 153 -1.71 14.41 -2.33
C TYR A 153 -3.19 14.74 -2.51
N ASN A 154 -3.55 15.98 -2.15
CA ASN A 154 -4.94 16.48 -2.15
C ASN A 154 -5.90 15.52 -1.43
N THR A 155 -5.47 15.14 -0.26
CA THR A 155 -6.06 14.06 0.54
C THR A 155 -7.29 14.54 1.29
N ARG A 156 -8.35 13.73 1.25
CA ARG A 156 -9.54 13.89 2.10
C ARG A 156 -9.72 12.64 2.94
N ILE A 157 -9.92 12.83 4.24
CA ILE A 157 -10.28 11.74 5.16
C ILE A 157 -11.79 11.73 5.29
N TYR A 158 -12.38 10.56 5.10
CA TYR A 158 -13.81 10.32 5.22
C TYR A 158 -14.10 9.41 6.41
N VAL A 159 -15.19 9.71 7.10
CA VAL A 159 -15.86 8.79 8.01
C VAL A 159 -17.18 8.42 7.31
N LYS A 160 -17.27 7.19 6.83
CA LYS A 160 -18.26 6.76 5.82
C LYS A 160 -18.20 7.69 4.59
N ASP A 161 -19.29 8.38 4.28
CA ASP A 161 -19.38 9.29 3.14
C ASP A 161 -19.17 10.77 3.51
N VAL A 162 -18.87 11.06 4.78
CA VAL A 162 -18.69 12.43 5.26
C VAL A 162 -17.20 12.80 5.25
N PRO A 163 -16.77 13.81 4.45
CA PRO A 163 -15.40 14.31 4.52
C PRO A 163 -15.21 15.10 5.82
N VAL A 164 -14.29 14.62 6.66
CA VAL A 164 -14.02 15.21 7.98
C VAL A 164 -12.73 16.02 8.05
N PHE A 165 -11.80 15.78 7.10
CA PHE A 165 -10.50 16.45 7.07
C PHE A 165 -9.98 16.55 5.65
N TYR A 166 -9.25 17.64 5.35
CA TYR A 166 -8.52 17.85 4.10
C TYR A 166 -7.08 18.25 4.39
N SER A 167 -6.16 17.66 3.63
CA SER A 167 -4.76 18.06 3.61
C SER A 167 -4.23 18.08 2.17
N PRO A 168 -3.46 19.10 1.76
CA PRO A 168 -2.80 19.09 0.46
C PRO A 168 -1.76 17.97 0.33
N TYR A 169 -1.18 17.54 1.46
CA TYR A 169 -0.23 16.43 1.55
C TYR A 169 -0.45 15.67 2.86
N LEU A 170 -0.40 14.34 2.78
CA LEU A 170 -0.45 13.44 3.91
C LEU A 170 0.52 12.28 3.68
N GLY A 171 1.54 12.16 4.54
CA GLY A 171 2.46 11.03 4.54
C GLY A 171 2.23 10.16 5.77
N PHE A 172 2.14 8.83 5.58
CA PHE A 172 1.93 7.90 6.70
C PHE A 172 2.53 6.51 6.42
N PRO A 173 2.96 5.80 7.49
CA PRO A 173 3.47 4.45 7.37
C PRO A 173 2.33 3.44 7.16
N THR A 174 2.63 2.34 6.47
CA THR A 174 1.74 1.18 6.31
C THR A 174 2.05 0.07 7.30
N ASP A 175 3.12 0.20 8.08
CA ASP A 175 3.55 -0.73 9.10
C ASP A 175 3.47 -0.12 10.52
N THR A 176 3.77 -0.93 11.52
CA THR A 176 3.78 -0.52 12.94
C THR A 176 5.16 -0.07 13.44
N THR A 177 6.12 0.12 12.54
CA THR A 177 7.48 0.56 12.90
C THR A 177 7.42 1.97 13.51
N ARG A 178 8.12 2.16 14.62
CA ARG A 178 8.22 3.47 15.28
C ARG A 178 9.00 4.45 14.40
N ARG A 179 8.37 5.56 14.07
CA ARG A 179 8.94 6.60 13.20
C ARG A 179 8.68 7.99 13.75
N THR A 180 9.64 8.88 13.57
CA THR A 180 9.45 10.30 13.86
C THR A 180 8.41 10.88 12.90
N GLY A 181 7.44 11.63 13.42
CA GLY A 181 6.41 12.26 12.60
C GLY A 181 5.31 12.94 13.42
N LEU A 182 4.36 13.50 12.71
CA LEU A 182 3.15 14.07 13.29
C LEU A 182 2.15 12.91 13.55
N LEU A 183 1.62 12.87 14.77
CA LEU A 183 0.49 12.00 15.09
C LEU A 183 -0.84 12.71 14.78
N LEU A 184 -1.94 11.96 14.86
CA LEU A 184 -3.27 12.54 14.62
C LEU A 184 -3.57 13.66 15.63
N PRO A 185 -4.02 14.83 15.15
CA PRO A 185 -4.38 15.92 16.03
C PRO A 185 -5.66 15.60 16.80
N THR A 186 -5.78 16.19 17.98
CA THR A 186 -7.03 16.16 18.74
C THR A 186 -7.68 17.53 18.67
N ILE A 187 -8.94 17.55 18.26
CA ILE A 187 -9.78 18.75 18.18
C ILE A 187 -11.03 18.49 19.02
N GLY A 188 -11.40 19.45 19.85
CA GLY A 188 -12.60 19.29 20.66
C GLY A 188 -13.08 20.62 21.25
N TYR A 189 -14.21 20.53 21.97
CA TYR A 189 -14.79 21.65 22.68
C TYR A 189 -15.23 21.20 24.06
N SER A 190 -14.92 22.03 25.08
CA SER A 190 -15.45 21.85 26.41
C SER A 190 -15.80 23.22 27.03
N GLY A 191 -16.77 23.25 27.95
CA GLY A 191 -17.20 24.52 28.57
C GLY A 191 -16.10 25.25 29.34
N GLY A 192 -15.13 24.54 29.91
CA GLY A 192 -14.03 25.12 30.68
C GLY A 192 -12.83 25.53 29.81
N GLU A 193 -12.58 24.87 28.71
CA GLU A 193 -11.41 25.08 27.85
C GLU A 193 -11.73 25.84 26.57
N GLY A 194 -13.01 25.86 26.17
CA GLY A 194 -13.46 26.36 24.90
C GLY A 194 -13.15 25.38 23.78
N LEU A 195 -12.94 25.87 22.56
CA LEU A 195 -12.39 25.10 21.46
C LEU A 195 -10.90 24.82 21.73
N PHE A 196 -10.49 23.58 21.57
CA PHE A 196 -9.08 23.21 21.72
C PHE A 196 -8.57 22.43 20.52
N TYR A 197 -7.30 22.61 20.22
CA TYR A 197 -6.52 21.87 19.25
C TYR A 197 -5.20 21.46 19.88
N SER A 198 -4.81 20.20 19.72
CA SER A 198 -3.49 19.70 20.11
C SER A 198 -2.90 18.85 18.99
N GLN A 199 -1.60 19.06 18.72
CA GLN A 199 -0.87 18.37 17.65
C GLN A 199 0.30 17.60 18.26
N PRO A 200 0.18 16.29 18.50
CA PRO A 200 1.31 15.51 18.95
C PRO A 200 2.37 15.38 17.85
N ILE A 201 3.63 15.59 18.24
CA ILE A 201 4.84 15.41 17.42
C ILE A 201 5.67 14.34 18.10
N TYR A 202 5.85 13.23 17.41
CA TYR A 202 6.57 12.09 17.95
C TYR A 202 7.96 11.99 17.35
N PHE A 203 8.96 11.84 18.21
CA PHE A 203 10.36 11.66 17.86
C PHE A 203 10.82 10.29 18.35
N ALA A 204 11.29 9.45 17.44
CA ALA A 204 11.83 8.12 17.70
C ALA A 204 13.30 8.03 17.25
N PRO A 205 14.25 8.71 17.94
CA PRO A 205 15.64 8.77 17.49
C PRO A 205 16.39 7.44 17.72
N ALA A 206 15.92 6.58 18.64
CA ALA A 206 16.49 5.28 18.89
C ALA A 206 15.43 4.25 19.28
N TYR A 207 15.80 2.96 19.27
CA TYR A 207 14.89 1.86 19.60
C TYR A 207 14.43 1.84 21.06
N ASN A 208 15.25 2.41 21.96
CA ASN A 208 15.08 2.33 23.41
C ASN A 208 14.54 3.61 24.04
N TYR A 209 14.38 4.72 23.28
CA TYR A 209 13.75 5.93 23.81
C TYR A 209 12.97 6.69 22.74
N ASP A 210 12.03 7.49 23.18
CA ASP A 210 11.29 8.44 22.37
C ASP A 210 10.90 9.69 23.15
N ILE A 211 10.54 10.71 22.38
CA ILE A 211 10.05 11.99 22.88
C ILE A 211 8.76 12.31 22.14
N GLU A 212 7.74 12.71 22.87
CA GLU A 212 6.49 13.20 22.30
C GLU A 212 6.24 14.62 22.82
N LEU A 213 6.15 15.58 21.89
CA LEU A 213 5.77 16.96 22.19
C LEU A 213 4.34 17.19 21.74
N ILE A 214 3.52 17.78 22.61
CA ILE A 214 2.10 18.05 22.33
C ILE A 214 1.81 19.53 22.52
N PRO A 215 2.18 20.40 21.57
CA PRO A 215 1.71 21.78 21.56
C PRO A 215 0.19 21.81 21.43
N GLN A 216 -0.43 22.72 22.14
CA GLN A 216 -1.88 22.87 22.20
C GLN A 216 -2.29 24.31 22.32
N ILE A 217 -3.47 24.61 21.82
CA ILE A 217 -4.14 25.91 21.98
C ILE A 217 -5.57 25.70 22.46
N ARG A 218 -6.01 26.52 23.41
CA ARG A 218 -7.34 26.49 24.03
C ARG A 218 -7.90 27.88 24.09
N THR A 219 -9.07 28.11 23.55
CA THR A 219 -9.61 29.47 23.42
C THR A 219 -9.84 30.15 24.76
N ASN A 220 -10.15 29.40 25.82
CA ASN A 220 -10.40 29.96 27.17
C ASN A 220 -9.17 29.90 28.10
N ARG A 221 -8.07 29.19 27.71
CA ARG A 221 -6.89 29.02 28.56
C ARG A 221 -5.58 29.45 27.94
N GLY A 222 -5.58 29.75 26.62
CA GLY A 222 -4.38 30.11 25.87
C GLY A 222 -3.59 28.91 25.35
N GLU A 223 -2.30 29.13 25.15
CA GLU A 223 -1.37 28.18 24.59
C GLU A 223 -0.63 27.40 25.67
N GLY A 224 -0.24 26.17 25.35
CA GLY A 224 0.53 25.30 26.22
C GLY A 224 1.18 24.15 25.43
N ALA A 225 2.01 23.38 26.11
CA ALA A 225 2.58 22.17 25.57
C ALA A 225 2.77 21.13 26.67
N TYR A 226 2.66 19.86 26.31
CA TYR A 226 3.16 18.75 27.11
C TYR A 226 4.36 18.13 26.42
N ALA A 227 5.29 17.58 27.21
CA ALA A 227 6.40 16.78 26.73
C ALA A 227 6.44 15.45 27.50
N TYR A 228 6.56 14.37 26.77
CA TYR A 228 6.76 13.04 27.33
C TYR A 228 8.13 12.54 26.86
N TYR A 229 8.94 12.05 27.78
CA TYR A 229 10.15 11.30 27.49
C TYR A 229 9.98 9.89 28.01
N ARG A 230 10.17 8.89 27.16
CA ARG A 230 10.09 7.47 27.51
C ARG A 230 11.42 6.81 27.19
N TYR A 231 11.93 6.04 28.12
CA TYR A 231 13.17 5.27 27.99
C TYR A 231 12.99 3.86 28.55
N ALA A 232 13.43 2.86 27.79
CA ALA A 232 13.44 1.46 28.18
C ALA A 232 14.81 0.87 27.93
N ASP A 233 15.49 0.35 28.97
CA ASP A 233 16.76 -0.34 28.85
C ASP A 233 16.59 -1.85 28.67
N SER A 234 15.42 -2.39 29.06
CA SER A 234 15.05 -3.78 28.93
C SER A 234 13.53 -3.92 28.70
N PRO A 235 13.04 -5.10 28.24
CA PRO A 235 11.61 -5.32 28.03
C PRO A 235 10.72 -5.12 29.26
N ASN A 236 11.32 -5.18 30.45
CA ASN A 236 10.59 -5.09 31.73
C ASN A 236 10.85 -3.78 32.49
N SER A 237 11.57 -2.82 31.90
CA SER A 237 11.84 -1.54 32.55
C SER A 237 11.45 -0.38 31.65
N LEU A 238 10.67 0.54 32.20
CA LEU A 238 10.21 1.76 31.53
C LEU A 238 10.38 2.96 32.48
N LEU A 239 11.13 3.95 32.04
CA LEU A 239 11.15 5.28 32.63
C LEU A 239 10.26 6.19 31.80
N GLU A 240 9.30 6.84 32.42
CA GLU A 240 8.49 7.89 31.80
C GLU A 240 8.60 9.19 32.60
N VAL A 241 8.92 10.26 31.90
CA VAL A 241 8.93 11.64 32.45
C VAL A 241 7.92 12.45 31.66
N LYS A 242 7.02 13.10 32.37
CA LYS A 242 5.98 13.98 31.83
C LYS A 242 6.13 15.38 32.43
N VAL A 243 6.12 16.37 31.52
CA VAL A 243 6.17 17.80 31.86
C VAL A 243 5.01 18.51 31.21
#